data_cfd712c15958100aa30f1f74b434c977
#
_entry.id   cfd712c15958100aa30f1f74b434c977
#
_cell.length_a   1.000
_cell.length_b   1.000
_cell.length_c   1.000
_cell.angle_alpha   90.00
_cell.angle_beta   90.00
_cell.angle_gamma   90.00
#
_symmetry.space_group_name_H-M   'P 1'
#
loop_
_entity.id
_entity.type
_entity.pdbx_description
1 polymer ?
#
loop_
_entity_poly.entity_id
_entity_poly.type
_entity_poly.pdbx_seq_one_letter_code
_entity_poly.pdbx_strand_id
1 'polypeptide(L)'
;VVYSNTSAAVMARADWVVTSSIAVKLVKYLKDRGEKILWAPDRHLGDYIQQATGADMLIWPGACVVHEAFKASELGALKAEHPDAAVLVHPESPAGVIALADVVGSTTQLIQAARDLPNKKFIVATDNGIFYKMQQAAPDKQFMEAPTAGKGATCQSCAHCPWMAMNNLTSLAQALETDANEIHVDETVRVKALRATQRMLDFAESLRVSKSGD
;
A
#
# COMPACT_ATOMS: atom_id res chain seq x y z
N VAL A 1 -13.80 -8.30 -2.88
CA VAL A 1 -12.36 -8.25 -2.59
C VAL A 1 -12.09 -7.11 -1.62
N VAL A 2 -11.38 -7.39 -0.54
CA VAL A 2 -11.03 -6.36 0.45
C VAL A 2 -9.53 -6.35 0.72
N TYR A 3 -8.99 -5.15 0.96
CA TYR A 3 -7.59 -5.00 1.33
C TYR A 3 -7.36 -5.40 2.80
N SER A 4 -6.19 -5.94 3.11
CA SER A 4 -5.87 -6.55 4.41
C SER A 4 -5.89 -5.60 5.62
N ASN A 5 -5.92 -4.28 5.42
CA ASN A 5 -6.03 -3.28 6.47
C ASN A 5 -7.47 -3.01 6.97
N THR A 6 -8.41 -3.90 6.66
CA THR A 6 -9.80 -3.81 7.09
C THR A 6 -10.09 -4.65 8.32
N SER A 7 -11.27 -4.48 8.95
CA SER A 7 -11.64 -5.23 10.15
C SER A 7 -11.96 -6.69 9.86
N ALA A 8 -11.81 -7.56 10.86
CA ALA A 8 -12.21 -8.97 10.77
C ALA A 8 -13.68 -9.15 10.36
N ALA A 9 -14.57 -8.26 10.80
CA ALA A 9 -15.99 -8.27 10.45
C ALA A 9 -16.22 -8.01 8.95
N VAL A 10 -15.43 -7.16 8.32
CA VAL A 10 -15.46 -6.91 6.87
C VAL A 10 -14.83 -8.09 6.13
N MET A 11 -13.67 -8.60 6.59
CA MET A 11 -13.03 -9.79 6.00
C MET A 11 -13.97 -11.01 6.02
N ALA A 12 -14.76 -11.18 7.09
CA ALA A 12 -15.73 -12.26 7.22
C ALA A 12 -16.88 -12.22 6.19
N ARG A 13 -17.08 -11.08 5.53
CA ARG A 13 -18.07 -10.86 4.46
C ARG A 13 -17.45 -10.83 3.07
N ALA A 14 -16.11 -10.89 2.99
CA ALA A 14 -15.39 -10.87 1.74
C ALA A 14 -15.11 -12.29 1.23
N ASP A 15 -15.06 -12.46 -0.08
CA ASP A 15 -14.59 -13.69 -0.71
C ASP A 15 -13.06 -13.75 -0.75
N TRP A 16 -12.42 -12.60 -0.88
CA TRP A 16 -10.97 -12.47 -1.00
C TRP A 16 -10.43 -11.32 -0.15
N VAL A 17 -9.34 -11.58 0.54
CA VAL A 17 -8.47 -10.56 1.13
C VAL A 17 -7.24 -10.42 0.24
N VAL A 18 -6.70 -9.21 0.12
CA VAL A 18 -5.48 -8.97 -0.65
C VAL A 18 -4.52 -8.01 0.05
N THR A 19 -3.26 -8.07 -0.36
CA THR A 19 -2.25 -7.03 -0.14
C THR A 19 -1.91 -6.35 -1.47
N SER A 20 -1.29 -5.17 -1.45
CA SER A 20 -0.90 -4.45 -2.66
C SER A 20 0.01 -5.26 -3.60
N SER A 21 0.80 -6.19 -3.06
CA SER A 21 1.72 -7.01 -3.86
C SER A 21 1.03 -8.03 -4.78
N ILE A 22 -0.19 -8.46 -4.46
CA ILE A 22 -0.93 -9.48 -5.22
C ILE A 22 -2.24 -8.96 -5.82
N ALA A 23 -2.70 -7.76 -5.44
CA ALA A 23 -4.02 -7.24 -5.78
C ALA A 23 -4.27 -7.20 -7.30
N VAL A 24 -3.35 -6.65 -8.09
CA VAL A 24 -3.46 -6.61 -9.56
C VAL A 24 -3.57 -8.01 -10.16
N LYS A 25 -2.77 -8.96 -9.65
CA LYS A 25 -2.77 -10.35 -10.16
C LYS A 25 -4.07 -11.06 -9.81
N LEU A 26 -4.59 -10.86 -8.59
CA LEU A 26 -5.86 -11.45 -8.18
C LEU A 26 -7.01 -10.87 -9.00
N VAL A 27 -7.09 -9.56 -9.16
CA VAL A 27 -8.15 -8.93 -9.93
C VAL A 27 -8.11 -9.37 -11.39
N LYS A 28 -6.91 -9.49 -11.99
CA LYS A 28 -6.76 -10.07 -13.33
C LYS A 28 -7.30 -11.51 -13.38
N TYR A 29 -6.93 -12.34 -12.43
CA TYR A 29 -7.43 -13.73 -12.31
C TYR A 29 -8.96 -13.78 -12.22
N LEU A 30 -9.60 -12.93 -11.42
CA LEU A 30 -11.05 -12.87 -11.29
C LEU A 30 -11.72 -12.36 -12.58
N LYS A 31 -11.15 -11.33 -13.22
CA LYS A 31 -11.59 -10.82 -14.51
C LYS A 31 -11.59 -11.90 -15.59
N ASP A 32 -10.49 -12.65 -15.70
CA ASP A 32 -10.33 -13.72 -16.69
C ASP A 32 -11.34 -14.86 -16.49
N ARG A 33 -12.00 -14.92 -15.33
CA ARG A 33 -13.10 -15.82 -14.99
C ARG A 33 -14.50 -15.21 -15.17
N GLY A 34 -14.57 -13.95 -15.63
CA GLY A 34 -15.83 -13.24 -15.82
C GLY A 34 -16.48 -12.74 -14.51
N GLU A 35 -15.75 -12.69 -13.42
CA GLU A 35 -16.27 -12.25 -12.12
C GLU A 35 -16.43 -10.72 -12.07
N LYS A 36 -17.56 -10.28 -11.49
CA LYS A 36 -17.78 -8.87 -11.13
C LYS A 36 -17.25 -8.62 -9.73
N ILE A 37 -16.54 -7.50 -9.53
CA ILE A 37 -15.77 -7.26 -8.32
C ILE A 37 -16.34 -6.05 -7.55
N LEU A 38 -16.69 -6.26 -6.27
CA LEU A 38 -16.83 -5.20 -5.30
C LEU A 38 -15.49 -5.03 -4.60
N TRP A 39 -14.85 -3.87 -4.76
CA TRP A 39 -13.56 -3.52 -4.19
C TRP A 39 -13.70 -2.59 -2.98
N ALA A 40 -12.97 -2.86 -1.90
CA ALA A 40 -12.89 -2.01 -0.71
C ALA A 40 -11.53 -2.19 0.01
N PRO A 41 -11.11 -1.24 0.86
CA PRO A 41 -11.78 0.03 1.20
C PRO A 41 -11.29 1.25 0.39
N ASP A 42 -10.11 1.17 -0.28
CA ASP A 42 -9.44 2.32 -0.87
C ASP A 42 -9.78 2.50 -2.35
N ARG A 43 -10.31 3.69 -2.71
CA ARG A 43 -10.72 4.00 -4.08
C ARG A 43 -9.55 4.18 -5.03
N HIS A 44 -8.45 4.78 -4.58
CA HIS A 44 -7.30 5.05 -5.44
C HIS A 44 -6.61 3.76 -5.86
N LEU A 45 -6.41 2.84 -4.91
CA LEU A 45 -5.92 1.51 -5.23
C LEU A 45 -6.91 0.76 -6.14
N GLY A 46 -8.22 0.90 -5.90
CA GLY A 46 -9.26 0.34 -6.74
C GLY A 46 -9.19 0.88 -8.18
N ASP A 47 -9.11 2.20 -8.34
CA ASP A 47 -8.99 2.86 -9.65
C ASP A 47 -7.70 2.43 -10.38
N TYR A 48 -6.57 2.41 -9.67
CA TYR A 48 -5.30 1.94 -10.23
C TYR A 48 -5.39 0.50 -10.75
N ILE A 49 -5.98 -0.40 -9.95
CA ILE A 49 -6.14 -1.80 -10.33
C ILE A 49 -7.12 -1.95 -11.50
N GLN A 50 -8.24 -1.21 -11.48
CA GLN A 50 -9.21 -1.21 -12.57
C GLN A 50 -8.57 -0.77 -13.89
N GLN A 51 -7.79 0.31 -13.88
CA GLN A 51 -7.05 0.78 -15.07
C GLN A 51 -6.02 -0.24 -15.54
N ALA A 52 -5.26 -0.84 -14.62
CA ALA A 52 -4.23 -1.81 -14.95
C ALA A 52 -4.77 -3.14 -15.50
N THR A 53 -6.00 -3.52 -15.12
CA THR A 53 -6.59 -4.81 -15.48
C THR A 53 -7.74 -4.71 -16.46
N GLY A 54 -8.44 -3.58 -16.53
CA GLY A 54 -9.70 -3.39 -17.25
C GLY A 54 -10.84 -4.27 -16.68
N ALA A 55 -10.83 -4.58 -15.39
CA ALA A 55 -11.87 -5.38 -14.73
C ALA A 55 -13.14 -4.56 -14.50
N ASP A 56 -14.31 -5.24 -14.50
CA ASP A 56 -15.59 -4.63 -14.11
C ASP A 56 -15.65 -4.57 -12.57
N MET A 57 -15.42 -3.38 -12.01
CA MET A 57 -15.29 -3.17 -10.57
C MET A 57 -16.23 -2.09 -10.06
N LEU A 58 -16.99 -2.42 -9.00
CA LEU A 58 -17.65 -1.43 -8.17
C LEU A 58 -16.71 -1.09 -7.00
N ILE A 59 -16.27 0.15 -6.94
CA ILE A 59 -15.25 0.61 -6.01
C ILE A 59 -15.89 1.36 -4.84
N TRP A 60 -15.58 0.94 -3.61
CA TRP A 60 -15.98 1.64 -2.39
C TRP A 60 -15.26 3.01 -2.31
N PRO A 61 -15.97 4.13 -1.97
CA PRO A 61 -15.42 5.48 -2.04
C PRO A 61 -14.54 5.88 -0.82
N GLY A 62 -13.90 4.94 -0.16
CA GLY A 62 -12.94 5.23 0.92
C GLY A 62 -11.56 5.62 0.38
N ALA A 63 -10.72 6.17 1.26
CA ALA A 63 -9.33 6.49 0.94
C ALA A 63 -8.42 6.35 2.16
N CYS A 64 -7.14 6.06 1.94
CA CYS A 64 -6.12 6.10 2.97
C CYS A 64 -5.81 7.56 3.34
N VAL A 65 -5.93 7.92 4.62
CA VAL A 65 -5.72 9.29 5.11
C VAL A 65 -4.31 9.84 4.82
N VAL A 66 -3.31 8.98 4.74
CA VAL A 66 -1.92 9.35 4.43
C VAL A 66 -1.77 9.62 2.94
N HIS A 67 -2.16 8.64 2.11
CA HIS A 67 -1.94 8.73 0.67
C HIS A 67 -2.83 9.76 -0.01
N GLU A 68 -4.06 9.97 0.48
CA GLU A 68 -4.96 11.04 0.03
C GLU A 68 -4.37 12.45 0.22
N ALA A 69 -3.47 12.61 1.20
CA ALA A 69 -2.88 13.91 1.51
C ALA A 69 -1.85 14.38 0.48
N PHE A 70 -1.24 13.49 -0.30
CA PHE A 70 -0.22 13.88 -1.29
C PHE A 70 -0.80 14.81 -2.36
N LYS A 71 -0.02 15.84 -2.71
CA LYS A 71 -0.41 16.91 -3.65
C LYS A 71 0.40 16.80 -4.94
N ALA A 72 -0.30 16.54 -6.06
CA ALA A 72 0.35 16.43 -7.37
C ALA A 72 1.09 17.72 -7.78
N SER A 73 0.52 18.91 -7.51
CA SER A 73 1.17 20.20 -7.80
C SER A 73 2.50 20.34 -7.06
N GLU A 74 2.52 20.04 -5.77
CA GLU A 74 3.70 20.16 -4.93
C GLU A 74 4.75 19.09 -5.25
N LEU A 75 4.30 17.87 -5.57
CA LEU A 75 5.19 16.81 -6.05
C LEU A 75 5.83 17.18 -7.39
N GLY A 76 5.06 17.77 -8.32
CA GLY A 76 5.57 18.26 -9.59
C GLY A 76 6.61 19.37 -9.42
N ALA A 77 6.38 20.30 -8.47
CA ALA A 77 7.35 21.34 -8.13
C ALA A 77 8.63 20.75 -7.54
N LEU A 78 8.52 19.80 -6.61
CA LEU A 78 9.69 19.12 -6.01
C LEU A 78 10.47 18.30 -7.05
N LYS A 79 9.77 17.62 -7.97
CA LYS A 79 10.41 16.89 -9.08
C LYS A 79 11.17 17.86 -10.03
N ALA A 80 10.64 19.05 -10.26
CA ALA A 80 11.32 20.08 -11.07
C ALA A 80 12.58 20.64 -10.38
N GLU A 81 12.60 20.73 -9.05
CA GLU A 81 13.78 21.10 -8.25
C GLU A 81 14.83 19.97 -8.22
N HIS A 82 14.40 18.71 -8.40
CA HIS A 82 15.25 17.53 -8.39
C HIS A 82 15.03 16.65 -9.64
N PRO A 83 15.41 17.12 -10.85
CA PRO A 83 15.13 16.44 -12.10
C PRO A 83 15.85 15.08 -12.24
N ASP A 84 16.88 14.85 -11.44
CA ASP A 84 17.64 13.59 -11.34
C ASP A 84 17.02 12.58 -10.39
N ALA A 85 15.99 12.98 -9.60
CA ALA A 85 15.31 12.10 -8.67
C ALA A 85 14.25 11.23 -9.37
N ALA A 86 14.19 9.94 -9.01
CA ALA A 86 13.08 9.09 -9.38
C ALA A 86 11.94 9.21 -8.36
N VAL A 87 10.71 9.20 -8.84
CA VAL A 87 9.49 9.29 -8.02
C VAL A 87 8.89 7.92 -7.79
N LEU A 88 8.82 7.50 -6.54
CA LEU A 88 8.28 6.23 -6.09
C LEU A 88 6.93 6.46 -5.39
N VAL A 89 5.86 5.84 -5.87
CA VAL A 89 4.49 6.11 -5.40
C VAL A 89 3.77 4.83 -4.98
N HIS A 90 3.11 4.86 -3.83
CA HIS A 90 2.19 3.79 -3.44
C HIS A 90 0.85 3.94 -4.19
N PRO A 91 0.24 2.85 -4.70
CA PRO A 91 -0.96 2.92 -5.54
C PRO A 91 -2.25 3.37 -4.81
N GLU A 92 -2.23 3.56 -3.50
CA GLU A 92 -3.31 4.23 -2.75
C GLU A 92 -3.26 5.76 -2.88
N SER A 93 -2.34 6.31 -3.67
CA SER A 93 -2.22 7.75 -3.92
C SER A 93 -3.19 8.24 -4.99
N PRO A 94 -3.60 9.53 -4.97
CA PRO A 94 -4.44 10.12 -6.01
C PRO A 94 -3.85 9.96 -7.42
N ALA A 95 -4.70 9.83 -8.43
CA ALA A 95 -4.29 9.61 -9.82
C ALA A 95 -3.29 10.64 -10.34
N GLY A 96 -3.44 11.92 -9.94
CA GLY A 96 -2.48 12.98 -10.31
C GLY A 96 -1.08 12.79 -9.73
N VAL A 97 -0.97 12.15 -8.56
CA VAL A 97 0.31 11.78 -7.93
C VAL A 97 0.91 10.56 -8.65
N ILE A 98 0.07 9.56 -8.93
CA ILE A 98 0.46 8.36 -9.68
C ILE A 98 0.99 8.73 -11.08
N ALA A 99 0.38 9.71 -11.75
CA ALA A 99 0.80 10.17 -13.08
C ALA A 99 2.23 10.77 -13.12
N LEU A 100 2.78 11.19 -11.97
CA LEU A 100 4.15 11.73 -11.85
C LEU A 100 5.18 10.66 -11.47
N ALA A 101 4.74 9.44 -11.18
CA ALA A 101 5.59 8.36 -10.71
C ALA A 101 6.47 7.76 -11.82
N ASP A 102 7.71 7.46 -11.47
CA ASP A 102 8.59 6.60 -12.27
C ASP A 102 8.35 5.12 -11.93
N VAL A 103 7.96 4.83 -10.67
CA VAL A 103 7.54 3.49 -10.23
C VAL A 103 6.32 3.59 -9.32
N VAL A 104 5.30 2.80 -9.60
CA VAL A 104 4.14 2.59 -8.73
C VAL A 104 4.15 1.15 -8.22
N GLY A 105 4.03 0.98 -6.91
CA GLY A 105 4.06 -0.37 -6.35
C GLY A 105 3.86 -0.46 -4.84
N SER A 106 3.79 -1.69 -4.34
CA SER A 106 3.78 -1.99 -2.91
C SER A 106 5.08 -1.51 -2.23
N THR A 107 5.07 -1.38 -0.90
CA THR A 107 6.26 -1.01 -0.13
C THR A 107 7.48 -1.87 -0.46
N THR A 108 7.30 -3.18 -0.64
CA THR A 108 8.37 -4.09 -1.05
C THR A 108 8.91 -3.75 -2.44
N GLN A 109 8.02 -3.45 -3.39
CA GLN A 109 8.41 -3.07 -4.75
C GLN A 109 9.12 -1.71 -4.79
N LEU A 110 8.69 -0.74 -3.97
CA LEU A 110 9.34 0.56 -3.87
C LEU A 110 10.74 0.45 -3.24
N ILE A 111 10.93 -0.38 -2.21
CA ILE A 111 12.26 -0.67 -1.64
C ILE A 111 13.16 -1.35 -2.69
N GLN A 112 12.62 -2.30 -3.45
CA GLN A 112 13.34 -2.96 -4.52
C GLN A 112 13.74 -1.97 -5.63
N ALA A 113 12.82 -1.11 -6.06
CA ALA A 113 13.09 -0.05 -7.04
C ALA A 113 14.17 0.93 -6.55
N ALA A 114 14.11 1.31 -5.27
CA ALA A 114 15.14 2.15 -4.66
C ALA A 114 16.54 1.52 -4.72
N ARG A 115 16.64 0.21 -4.59
CA ARG A 115 17.90 -0.53 -4.71
C ARG A 115 18.37 -0.63 -6.16
N ASP A 116 17.46 -0.97 -7.09
CA ASP A 116 17.80 -1.42 -8.43
C ASP A 116 17.94 -0.28 -9.44
N LEU A 117 17.21 0.83 -9.26
CA LEU A 117 17.31 1.99 -10.14
C LEU A 117 18.66 2.70 -9.99
N PRO A 118 19.22 3.24 -11.08
CA PRO A 118 20.52 3.93 -11.04
C PRO A 118 20.50 5.28 -10.33
N ASN A 119 19.32 5.84 -10.10
CA ASN A 119 19.14 7.16 -9.46
C ASN A 119 19.79 7.19 -8.08
N LYS A 120 20.39 8.34 -7.73
CA LYS A 120 20.94 8.60 -6.40
C LYS A 120 19.97 9.31 -5.47
N LYS A 121 18.91 9.89 -6.03
CA LYS A 121 17.85 10.59 -5.28
C LYS A 121 16.49 10.01 -5.62
N PHE A 122 15.64 9.96 -4.62
CA PHE A 122 14.27 9.46 -4.73
C PHE A 122 13.30 10.38 -4.00
N ILE A 123 12.16 10.66 -4.62
CA ILE A 123 11.00 11.28 -3.97
C ILE A 123 9.99 10.17 -3.73
N VAL A 124 9.57 9.98 -2.47
CA VAL A 124 8.78 8.83 -2.06
C VAL A 124 7.42 9.27 -1.54
N ALA A 125 6.35 8.87 -2.22
CA ALA A 125 4.97 9.15 -1.87
C ALA A 125 4.31 7.90 -1.23
N THR A 126 4.61 7.68 0.05
CA THR A 126 3.98 6.71 0.95
C THR A 126 4.29 7.08 2.40
N ASP A 127 3.81 6.27 3.37
CA ASP A 127 4.10 6.46 4.79
C ASP A 127 5.62 6.49 5.05
N ASN A 128 6.06 7.44 5.87
CA ASN A 128 7.48 7.68 6.11
C ASN A 128 8.21 6.55 6.85
N GLY A 129 7.50 5.63 7.48
CA GLY A 129 8.09 4.43 8.09
C GLY A 129 8.89 3.54 7.12
N ILE A 130 8.69 3.70 5.81
CA ILE A 130 9.46 2.95 4.79
C ILE A 130 10.93 3.40 4.70
N PHE A 131 11.24 4.66 5.04
CA PHE A 131 12.55 5.27 4.81
C PHE A 131 13.69 4.52 5.48
N TYR A 132 13.46 4.03 6.71
CA TYR A 132 14.45 3.22 7.41
C TYR A 132 14.87 1.98 6.59
N LYS A 133 13.89 1.24 6.05
CA LYS A 133 14.17 0.06 5.22
C LYS A 133 14.77 0.41 3.86
N MET A 134 14.38 1.53 3.27
CA MET A 134 14.98 2.03 2.04
C MET A 134 16.45 2.40 2.25
N GLN A 135 16.76 3.10 3.36
CA GLN A 135 18.12 3.47 3.70
C GLN A 135 19.01 2.26 3.99
N GLN A 136 18.45 1.21 4.63
CA GLN A 136 19.17 -0.06 4.80
C GLN A 136 19.44 -0.78 3.48
N ALA A 137 18.46 -0.77 2.56
CA ALA A 137 18.57 -1.47 1.27
C ALA A 137 19.47 -0.73 0.27
N ALA A 138 19.59 0.60 0.38
CA ALA A 138 20.37 1.45 -0.49
C ALA A 138 21.02 2.62 0.31
N PRO A 139 22.05 2.34 1.11
CA PRO A 139 22.63 3.29 2.06
C PRO A 139 23.35 4.48 1.41
N ASP A 140 23.72 4.37 0.15
CA ASP A 140 24.39 5.40 -0.65
C ASP A 140 23.41 6.34 -1.38
N LYS A 141 22.08 6.19 -1.16
CA LYS A 141 21.03 6.94 -1.84
C LYS A 141 20.30 7.89 -0.89
N GLN A 142 19.77 8.97 -1.46
CA GLN A 142 19.01 10.00 -0.74
C GLN A 142 17.51 9.79 -0.98
N PHE A 143 16.74 9.88 0.09
CA PHE A 143 15.29 9.74 0.05
C PHE A 143 14.63 11.02 0.58
N MET A 144 13.66 11.54 -0.18
CA MET A 144 12.89 12.73 0.15
C MET A 144 11.41 12.35 0.25
N GLU A 145 10.72 12.86 1.25
CA GLU A 145 9.27 12.68 1.36
C GLU A 145 8.55 13.52 0.31
N ALA A 146 7.55 12.93 -0.34
CA ALA A 146 6.65 13.68 -1.20
C ALA A 146 5.80 14.65 -0.35
N PRO A 147 5.52 15.87 -0.84
CA PRO A 147 4.78 16.86 -0.08
C PRO A 147 3.30 16.48 0.13
N THR A 148 2.81 16.68 1.36
CA THR A 148 1.39 16.54 1.73
C THR A 148 0.70 17.90 1.90
N ALA A 149 1.48 18.99 1.94
CA ALA A 149 0.98 20.36 2.08
C ALA A 149 1.80 21.32 1.21
N GLY A 150 1.22 22.49 0.89
CA GLY A 150 1.84 23.50 0.06
C GLY A 150 2.97 24.26 0.76
N LYS A 151 3.76 24.99 -0.03
CA LYS A 151 4.80 25.92 0.45
C LYS A 151 4.18 26.93 1.41
N GLY A 152 4.68 27.01 2.64
CA GLY A 152 4.15 27.89 3.70
C GLY A 152 3.43 27.16 4.82
N ALA A 153 3.15 25.87 4.68
CA ALA A 153 2.70 25.05 5.81
C ALA A 153 3.84 24.79 6.80
N THR A 154 3.50 24.72 8.08
CA THR A 154 4.47 24.43 9.15
C THR A 154 5.13 23.05 8.98
N CYS A 155 4.39 22.10 8.39
CA CYS A 155 4.88 20.78 8.00
C CYS A 155 4.54 20.54 6.52
N GLN A 156 5.54 20.48 5.66
CA GLN A 156 5.36 20.25 4.22
C GLN A 156 5.13 18.78 3.88
N SER A 157 5.63 17.87 4.70
CA SER A 157 5.39 16.44 4.57
C SER A 157 5.14 15.82 5.94
N CYS A 158 3.91 15.35 6.14
CA CYS A 158 3.46 14.66 7.34
C CYS A 158 2.86 13.29 6.94
N ALA A 159 3.56 12.58 6.06
CA ALA A 159 3.14 11.27 5.55
C ALA A 159 3.34 10.18 6.63
N HIS A 160 2.64 10.34 7.74
CA HIS A 160 2.70 9.44 8.89
C HIS A 160 1.30 8.96 9.28
N CYS A 161 1.13 7.65 9.30
CA CYS A 161 -0.16 7.06 9.65
C CYS A 161 -0.38 7.09 11.17
N PRO A 162 -1.38 7.85 11.68
CA PRO A 162 -1.63 7.93 13.11
C PRO A 162 -2.02 6.58 13.72
N TRP A 163 -2.65 5.72 12.94
CA TRP A 163 -3.04 4.37 13.37
C TRP A 163 -1.83 3.45 13.51
N MET A 164 -0.89 3.48 12.58
CA MET A 164 0.36 2.72 12.68
C MET A 164 1.25 3.25 13.81
N ALA A 165 1.25 4.55 14.05
CA ALA A 165 2.01 5.18 15.13
C ALA A 165 1.57 4.75 16.55
N MET A 166 0.37 4.21 16.70
CA MET A 166 -0.09 3.62 17.96
C MET A 166 0.72 2.37 18.35
N ASN A 167 1.33 1.69 17.36
CA ASN A 167 2.23 0.56 17.58
C ASN A 167 3.66 1.08 17.77
N ASN A 168 4.02 1.43 19.00
CA ASN A 168 5.35 1.89 19.38
C ASN A 168 6.07 0.87 20.26
N LEU A 169 7.37 1.06 20.49
CA LEU A 169 8.19 0.12 21.26
C LEU A 169 7.69 -0.04 22.71
N THR A 170 7.20 1.03 23.32
CA THR A 170 6.66 0.97 24.70
C THR A 170 5.41 0.10 24.76
N SER A 171 4.46 0.32 23.82
CA SER A 171 3.24 -0.49 23.74
C SER A 171 3.54 -1.95 23.42
N LEU A 172 4.54 -2.21 22.57
CA LEU A 172 5.00 -3.56 22.27
C LEU A 172 5.59 -4.26 23.50
N ALA A 173 6.51 -3.59 24.21
CA ALA A 173 7.09 -4.12 25.43
C ALA A 173 6.00 -4.43 26.48
N GLN A 174 5.09 -3.49 26.70
CA GLN A 174 3.96 -3.67 27.62
C GLN A 174 3.07 -4.86 27.23
N ALA A 175 2.77 -5.03 25.95
CA ALA A 175 1.97 -6.17 25.47
C ALA A 175 2.66 -7.51 25.72
N LEU A 176 3.99 -7.56 25.56
CA LEU A 176 4.78 -8.78 25.82
C LEU A 176 4.93 -9.10 27.31
N GLU A 177 4.95 -8.07 28.17
CA GLU A 177 5.13 -8.23 29.62
C GLU A 177 3.82 -8.56 30.35
N THR A 178 2.70 -8.05 29.86
CA THR A 178 1.43 -8.02 30.61
C THR A 178 0.23 -8.60 29.87
N ASP A 179 0.41 -9.10 28.64
CA ASP A 179 -0.67 -9.46 27.72
C ASP A 179 -1.71 -8.32 27.50
N ALA A 180 -1.32 -7.07 27.73
CA ALA A 180 -2.18 -5.92 27.52
C ALA A 180 -2.54 -5.76 26.04
N ASN A 181 -3.72 -5.22 25.80
CA ASN A 181 -4.26 -4.99 24.44
C ASN A 181 -4.55 -6.27 23.66
N GLU A 182 -4.83 -7.39 24.32
CA GLU A 182 -5.30 -8.60 23.65
C GLU A 182 -6.56 -8.30 22.82
N ILE A 183 -6.57 -8.75 21.58
CA ILE A 183 -7.68 -8.57 20.65
C ILE A 183 -8.52 -9.86 20.59
N HIS A 184 -9.78 -9.73 20.98
CA HIS A 184 -10.75 -10.82 20.86
C HIS A 184 -11.62 -10.64 19.62
N VAL A 185 -11.71 -11.68 18.81
CA VAL A 185 -12.59 -11.73 17.65
C VAL A 185 -13.63 -12.81 17.88
N ASP A 186 -14.91 -12.46 17.71
CA ASP A 186 -16.00 -13.47 17.78
C ASP A 186 -15.68 -14.68 16.88
N GLU A 187 -15.91 -15.89 17.39
CA GLU A 187 -15.50 -17.11 16.70
C GLU A 187 -16.18 -17.28 15.35
N THR A 188 -17.43 -16.87 15.20
CA THR A 188 -18.15 -16.94 13.92
C THR A 188 -17.57 -15.96 12.89
N VAL A 189 -17.11 -14.80 13.33
CA VAL A 189 -16.41 -13.81 12.51
C VAL A 189 -15.02 -14.32 12.14
N ARG A 190 -14.27 -14.83 13.12
CA ARG A 190 -12.92 -15.36 12.94
C ARG A 190 -12.88 -16.46 11.87
N VAL A 191 -13.76 -17.46 11.99
CA VAL A 191 -13.81 -18.59 11.04
C VAL A 191 -14.10 -18.11 9.61
N LYS A 192 -15.02 -17.15 9.46
CA LYS A 192 -15.35 -16.61 8.13
C LYS A 192 -14.21 -15.75 7.55
N ALA A 193 -13.62 -14.86 8.37
CA ALA A 193 -12.49 -14.04 7.96
C ALA A 193 -11.27 -14.88 7.54
N LEU A 194 -11.00 -15.95 8.29
CA LEU A 194 -9.92 -16.90 8.00
C LEU A 194 -10.05 -17.53 6.61
N ARG A 195 -11.27 -17.84 6.15
CA ARG A 195 -11.48 -18.39 4.79
C ARG A 195 -11.00 -17.45 3.70
N ALA A 196 -11.35 -16.17 3.79
CA ALA A 196 -10.93 -15.17 2.81
C ALA A 196 -9.41 -14.92 2.86
N THR A 197 -8.84 -14.95 4.08
CA THR A 197 -7.39 -14.83 4.29
C THR A 197 -6.64 -16.05 3.75
N GLN A 198 -7.15 -17.27 4.01
CA GLN A 198 -6.53 -18.50 3.50
C GLN A 198 -6.51 -18.51 1.96
N ARG A 199 -7.61 -18.11 1.30
CA ARG A 199 -7.63 -17.98 -0.16
C ARG A 199 -6.54 -17.04 -0.69
N MET A 200 -6.28 -15.94 0.02
CA MET A 200 -5.17 -15.04 -0.32
C MET A 200 -3.82 -15.75 -0.25
N LEU A 201 -3.58 -16.50 0.83
CA LEU A 201 -2.32 -17.23 1.04
C LEU A 201 -2.13 -18.31 -0.03
N ASP A 202 -3.15 -19.10 -0.30
CA ASP A 202 -3.14 -20.17 -1.30
C ASP A 202 -2.89 -19.58 -2.71
N PHE A 203 -3.53 -18.46 -3.04
CA PHE A 203 -3.30 -17.76 -4.30
C PHE A 203 -1.88 -17.21 -4.39
N ALA A 204 -1.36 -16.59 -3.33
CA ALA A 204 0.01 -16.09 -3.30
C ALA A 204 1.03 -17.22 -3.47
N GLU A 205 0.80 -18.38 -2.88
CA GLU A 205 1.66 -19.55 -3.04
C GLU A 205 1.61 -20.10 -4.47
N SER A 206 0.43 -20.20 -5.08
CA SER A 206 0.29 -20.63 -6.47
C SER A 206 1.09 -19.75 -7.45
N LEU A 207 1.19 -18.44 -7.16
CA LEU A 207 2.00 -17.50 -7.95
C LEU A 207 3.52 -17.68 -7.80
N ARG A 208 3.96 -18.30 -6.68
CA ARG A 208 5.38 -18.61 -6.45
C ARG A 208 5.78 -19.88 -7.21
N VAL A 209 4.95 -20.92 -7.09
CA VAL A 209 5.19 -22.22 -7.75
C VAL A 209 5.25 -22.05 -9.28
N SER A 210 4.36 -21.24 -9.86
CA SER A 210 4.37 -20.98 -11.31
C SER A 210 5.62 -20.24 -11.81
N LYS A 211 6.36 -19.55 -10.93
CA LYS A 211 7.62 -18.85 -11.28
C LYS A 211 8.87 -19.72 -11.13
N SER A 212 8.79 -20.81 -10.40
CA SER A 212 9.91 -21.74 -10.18
C SER A 212 9.92 -22.92 -11.16
N GLY A 213 8.95 -23.00 -12.07
CA GLY A 213 8.80 -24.04 -13.09
C GLY A 213 9.21 -23.63 -14.51
N ASP A 214 9.66 -22.38 -14.70
CA ASP A 214 10.28 -21.84 -15.92
C ASP A 214 11.78 -21.63 -15.68
#